data_0f71ec16446bc2e1c730befff49604fb
#
_entry.id   0f71ec16446bc2e1c730befff49604fb
#
_cell.length_a   1.000
_cell.length_b   1.000
_cell.length_c   1.000
_cell.angle_alpha   90.00
_cell.angle_beta   90.00
_cell.angle_gamma   90.00
#
_symmetry.space_group_name_H-M   'P 1'
#
loop_
_entity.id
_entity.type
_entity.pdbx_description
1 polymer ?
#
loop_
_entity_poly.entity_id
_entity_poly.type
_entity_poly.pdbx_seq_one_letter_code
_entity_poly.pdbx_strand_id
1 'polypeptide(L)' 'MAELDKDLIGKEFVHFKGGHYRLVGYAKDSETLEPMCVYEALYGEGGLWVRPAKMFFEDVEKPGYSGPRFKVVEG' A
#
# COMPACT_ATOMS: atom_id res chain seq x y z
N MET A 1 12.69 12.71 6.52
CA MET A 1 11.50 12.07 5.95
C MET A 1 11.94 11.00 4.96
N ALA A 2 11.42 9.80 5.10
CA ALA A 2 11.80 8.73 4.20
C ALA A 2 11.28 9.02 2.79
N GLU A 3 12.12 8.79 1.79
CA GLU A 3 11.69 8.89 0.41
C GLU A 3 10.84 7.68 0.05
N LEU A 4 9.84 7.89 -0.78
CA LEU A 4 9.02 6.81 -1.27
C LEU A 4 9.78 6.07 -2.36
N ASP A 5 9.83 4.75 -2.24
CA ASP A 5 10.61 3.91 -3.13
C ASP A 5 9.87 3.71 -4.45
N LYS A 6 10.42 4.30 -5.51
CA LYS A 6 9.83 4.20 -6.84
C LYS A 6 9.95 2.80 -7.42
N ASP A 7 10.88 2.01 -6.91
CA ASP A 7 11.06 0.64 -7.38
C ASP A 7 9.90 -0.27 -6.96
N LEU A 8 9.10 0.17 -6.00
CA LEU A 8 7.93 -0.57 -5.57
C LEU A 8 6.72 -0.36 -6.49
N ILE A 9 6.75 0.64 -7.34
CA ILE A 9 5.65 0.90 -8.27
C ILE A 9 5.54 -0.26 -9.25
N GLY A 10 4.33 -0.79 -9.40
CA GLY A 10 4.08 -1.95 -10.25
C GLY A 10 4.19 -3.28 -9.54
N LYS A 11 4.68 -3.28 -8.31
CA LYS A 11 4.81 -4.52 -7.56
C LYS A 11 3.51 -4.88 -6.86
N GLU A 12 3.35 -6.18 -6.62
CA GLU A 12 2.18 -6.70 -5.92
C GLU A 12 2.45 -6.70 -4.42
N PHE A 13 1.42 -6.37 -3.66
CA PHE A 13 1.45 -6.40 -2.21
C PHE A 13 0.31 -7.26 -1.70
N VAL A 14 0.51 -7.88 -0.55
CA VAL A 14 -0.57 -8.61 0.13
C VAL A 14 -0.87 -7.88 1.44
N HIS A 15 -2.15 -7.58 1.65
CA HIS A 15 -2.64 -6.98 2.89
C HIS A 15 -2.65 -8.08 3.97
N PHE A 16 -2.44 -7.69 5.23
CA PHE A 16 -2.40 -8.68 6.31
C PHE A 16 -3.69 -9.48 6.44
N LYS A 17 -4.79 -8.97 5.91
CA LYS A 17 -6.07 -9.71 5.89
C LYS A 17 -6.21 -10.60 4.64
N GLY A 18 -5.20 -10.66 3.79
CA GLY A 18 -5.15 -11.58 2.67
C GLY A 18 -5.43 -11.01 1.29
N GLY A 19 -5.93 -9.79 1.18
CA GLY A 19 -6.20 -9.18 -0.12
C GLY A 19 -4.92 -8.82 -0.86
N HIS A 20 -4.90 -9.05 -2.17
CA HIS A 20 -3.75 -8.71 -3.01
C HIS A 20 -4.01 -7.40 -3.75
N TYR A 21 -2.98 -6.59 -3.83
CA TYR A 21 -3.04 -5.25 -4.45
C TYR A 21 -1.77 -5.00 -5.23
N ARG A 22 -1.88 -4.12 -6.23
CA ARG A 22 -0.70 -3.65 -6.97
C ARG A 22 -0.52 -2.18 -6.70
N LEU A 23 0.69 -1.76 -6.36
CA LEU A 23 0.99 -0.34 -6.19
C LEU A 23 1.08 0.30 -7.57
N VAL A 24 0.16 1.23 -7.84
CA VAL A 24 0.10 1.93 -9.12
C VAL A 24 1.07 3.10 -9.14
N GLY A 25 1.18 3.81 -8.03
CA GLY A 25 2.08 4.94 -7.93
C GLY A 25 1.86 5.72 -6.65
N TYR A 26 2.50 6.86 -6.58
CA TYR A 26 2.37 7.77 -5.47
C TYR A 26 1.72 9.06 -5.94
N ALA A 27 0.98 9.68 -5.05
CA ALA A 27 0.28 10.92 -5.34
C ALA A 27 0.39 11.83 -4.12
N LYS A 28 -0.20 13.01 -4.21
CA LYS A 28 -0.28 13.92 -3.08
C LYS A 28 -1.75 14.22 -2.82
N ASP A 29 -2.11 14.34 -1.54
CA ASP A 29 -3.41 14.84 -1.18
C ASP A 29 -3.48 16.29 -1.63
N SER A 30 -4.51 16.67 -2.37
CA SER A 30 -4.58 18.00 -2.95
C SER A 30 -4.72 19.11 -1.92
N GLU A 31 -5.18 18.77 -0.73
CA GLU A 31 -5.37 19.76 0.34
C GLU A 31 -4.20 19.81 1.30
N THR A 32 -3.71 18.64 1.72
CA THR A 32 -2.67 18.57 2.75
C THR A 32 -1.28 18.41 2.18
N LEU A 33 -1.18 18.02 0.91
CA LEU A 33 0.06 17.67 0.23
C LEU A 33 0.74 16.44 0.84
N GLU A 34 0.00 15.67 1.61
CA GLU A 34 0.51 14.44 2.21
C GLU A 34 0.75 13.40 1.13
N PRO A 35 1.89 12.69 1.17
CA PRO A 35 2.14 11.61 0.21
C PRO A 35 1.12 10.48 0.37
N MET A 36 0.59 10.02 -0.75
CA MET A 36 -0.43 8.98 -0.80
C MET A 36 0.06 7.83 -1.68
N CYS A 37 -0.31 6.62 -1.32
CA CYS A 37 -0.14 5.47 -2.21
C CYS A 37 -1.42 5.26 -2.98
N VAL A 38 -1.30 5.10 -4.30
CA VAL A 38 -2.42 4.73 -5.17
C VAL A 38 -2.22 3.27 -5.53
N TYR A 39 -3.21 2.43 -5.24
CA TYR A 39 -3.06 1.00 -5.47
C TYR A 39 -4.35 0.41 -6.01
N GLU A 40 -4.21 -0.72 -6.69
CA GLU A 40 -5.31 -1.39 -7.38
C GLU A 40 -5.60 -2.72 -6.69
N ALA A 41 -6.88 -3.00 -6.43
CA ALA A 41 -7.27 -4.28 -5.88
C ALA A 41 -7.15 -5.34 -6.98
N LEU A 42 -6.50 -6.46 -6.68
CA LEU A 42 -6.31 -7.55 -7.62
C LEU A 42 -7.31 -8.69 -7.37
N TYR A 43 -8.48 -8.33 -6.88
CA TYR A 43 -9.56 -9.27 -6.63
C TYR A 43 -10.90 -8.57 -6.87
N GLY A 44 -11.95 -9.37 -6.95
CA GLY A 44 -13.28 -8.84 -7.20
C GLY A 44 -13.35 -8.05 -8.51
N GLU A 45 -13.95 -6.90 -8.48
CA GLU A 45 -14.06 -6.03 -9.65
C GLU A 45 -12.85 -5.11 -9.82
N GLY A 46 -11.86 -5.26 -8.97
CA GLY A 46 -10.70 -4.38 -8.97
C GLY A 46 -11.02 -3.03 -8.39
N GLY A 47 -10.43 -1.99 -8.96
CA GLY A 47 -10.67 -0.63 -8.52
C GLY A 47 -9.43 -0.01 -7.91
N LEU A 48 -9.38 1.31 -7.96
CA LEU A 48 -8.25 2.07 -7.44
C LEU A 48 -8.59 2.61 -6.07
N TRP A 49 -7.62 2.55 -5.19
CA TRP A 49 -7.74 3.02 -3.82
C TRP A 49 -6.56 3.92 -3.51
N VAL A 50 -6.72 4.79 -2.53
CA VAL A 50 -5.62 5.61 -2.03
C VAL A 50 -5.55 5.49 -0.52
N ARG A 51 -4.34 5.60 0.01
CA ARG A 51 -4.10 5.57 1.45
C ARG A 51 -2.85 6.40 1.72
N PRO A 52 -2.80 7.16 2.81
CA PRO A 52 -1.56 7.86 3.14
C PRO A 52 -0.38 6.90 3.15
N ALA A 53 0.73 7.31 2.53
CA ALA A 53 1.89 6.44 2.40
C ALA A 53 2.38 5.94 3.76
N LYS A 54 2.35 6.80 4.77
CA LYS A 54 2.77 6.41 6.11
C LYS A 54 1.92 5.26 6.67
N MET A 55 0.63 5.22 6.31
CA MET A 55 -0.25 4.13 6.74
C MET A 55 -0.07 2.89 5.88
N PHE A 56 0.20 3.08 4.59
CA PHE A 56 0.42 1.95 3.69
C PHE A 56 1.63 1.13 4.13
N PHE A 57 2.69 1.80 4.56
CA PHE A 57 3.94 1.13 4.92
C PHE A 57 4.12 0.92 6.42
N GLU A 58 3.12 1.24 7.24
CA GLU A 58 3.26 1.05 8.68
C GLU A 58 3.07 -0.39 9.09
N ASP A 59 3.64 -0.75 10.24
CA ASP A 59 3.39 -2.03 10.84
C ASP A 59 2.08 -1.99 11.61
N VAL A 60 1.41 -3.13 11.70
CA VAL A 60 0.20 -3.29 12.50
C VAL A 60 0.40 -4.40 13.51
N GLU A 61 -0.29 -4.29 14.63
CA GLU A 61 -0.32 -5.34 15.64
C GLU A 61 -1.78 -5.70 15.88
N LYS A 62 -2.11 -6.92 15.57
CA LYS A 62 -3.45 -7.47 15.76
C LYS A 62 -3.32 -8.85 16.40
N PRO A 63 -4.36 -9.34 17.10
CA PRO A 63 -4.30 -10.71 17.61
C PRO A 63 -3.97 -11.67 16.48
N GLY A 64 -2.88 -12.42 16.64
CA GLY A 64 -2.45 -13.39 15.65
C GLY A 64 -1.58 -12.84 14.53
N TYR A 65 -1.30 -11.54 14.51
CA TYR A 65 -0.46 -10.96 13.46
C TYR A 65 0.32 -9.74 13.97
N SER A 66 1.59 -9.69 13.64
CA SER A 66 2.42 -8.52 13.88
C SER A 66 3.36 -8.37 12.68
N GLY A 67 3.35 -7.21 12.05
CA GLY A 67 4.19 -6.95 10.88
C GLY A 67 3.58 -5.88 9.99
N PRO A 68 4.09 -5.76 8.76
CA PRO A 68 3.64 -4.69 7.86
C PRO A 68 2.17 -4.86 7.46
N ARG A 69 1.47 -3.74 7.33
CA ARG A 69 0.08 -3.75 6.86
C ARG A 69 -0.01 -4.31 5.44
N PHE A 70 0.93 -3.92 4.58
CA PHE A 70 1.06 -4.45 3.23
C PHE A 70 2.48 -4.99 3.07
N LYS A 71 2.59 -6.20 2.59
CA LYS A 71 3.87 -6.86 2.40
C LYS A 71 4.09 -7.07 0.90
N VAL A 72 5.26 -6.68 0.40
CA VAL A 72 5.57 -6.87 -1.01
C VAL A 72 5.66 -8.37 -1.30
N VAL A 73 5.04 -8.77 -2.40
CA VAL A 73 5.10 -10.16 -2.87
C VAL A 73 6.32 -10.27 -3.77
N GLU A 74 7.26 -11.10 -3.35
CA GLU A 74 8.46 -11.37 -4.14
C GLU A 74 8.27 -12.70 -4.86
N GLY A 75 8.34 -12.64 -6.16
CA GLY A 75 8.08 -13.86 -6.88
C GLY A 75 8.86 -14.00 -8.12
#